data_60849c55567842ac9316e0587b206270
#
_entry.id   60849c55567842ac9316e0587b206270
#
_cell.length_a   1.000
_cell.length_b   1.000
_cell.length_c   1.000
_cell.angle_alpha   90.00
_cell.angle_beta   90.00
_cell.angle_gamma   90.00
#
_symmetry.space_group_name_H-M   'P 1'
#
loop_
_entity.id
_entity.type
_entity.pdbx_description
1 polymer ?
#
loop_
_entity_poly.entity_id
_entity_poly.type
_entity_poly.pdbx_seq_one_letter_code
_entity_poly.pdbx_strand_id
1 'polypeptide(L)'
;MKYETQNHSKFLLMYHVIFVCKYRKKLLFEPIKEEIKQIIYDISKESDFEILEMETDKDHIHFLIKSEPKVSVLAIVRRLKQESTIRIWKTQKEYLRKYYWNENTLWSDGYFASTIGNVSKEAAEYYIRNQG
;
A
#
# COMPACT_ATOMS: atom_id res chain seq x y z
N MET A 1 -23.67 11.19 11.17
CA MET A 1 -23.39 10.66 11.50
C MET A 1 -23.66 10.18 12.01
N LYS A 2 -23.82 9.90 12.24
CA LYS A 2 -23.80 9.46 12.89
C LYS A 2 -23.22 8.64 13.08
N TYR A 3 -22.68 8.60 13.28
CA TYR A 3 -22.06 7.77 13.45
C TYR A 3 -22.47 7.13 14.34
N GLU A 4 -22.80 6.69 14.62
CA GLU A 4 -23.13 6.23 15.37
C GLU A 4 -23.05 6.16 16.42
N THR A 5 -23.54 6.38 16.89
CA THR A 5 -23.47 6.51 17.83
C THR A 5 -23.75 5.88 18.74
N GLN A 6 -24.05 5.53 19.17
CA GLN A 6 -24.27 5.04 20.04
C GLN A 6 -23.68 4.51 20.74
N ASN A 7 -24.04 4.58 21.29
CA ASN A 7 -23.43 4.22 22.19
C ASN A 7 -22.28 3.66 21.86
N HIS A 8 -22.16 3.38 21.24
CA HIS A 8 -20.89 3.15 20.82
C HIS A 8 -20.67 3.98 19.67
N SER A 9 -19.95 4.95 19.89
CA SER A 9 -19.51 5.76 18.85
C SER A 9 -18.56 4.98 18.07
N LYS A 10 -18.73 5.02 16.84
CA LYS A 10 -17.82 4.44 15.93
C LYS A 10 -17.11 5.57 15.23
N PHE A 11 -15.79 5.58 15.27
CA PHE A 11 -15.06 6.54 14.47
C PHE A 11 -14.03 5.83 13.63
N LEU A 12 -13.58 6.50 12.58
CA LEU A 12 -12.70 5.92 11.61
C LEU A 12 -11.41 6.70 11.54
N LEU A 13 -10.33 5.99 11.34
CA LEU A 13 -9.02 6.58 11.15
C LEU A 13 -8.65 6.52 9.69
N MET A 14 -7.99 7.55 9.22
CA MET A 14 -7.51 7.60 7.84
C MET A 14 -6.00 7.77 7.85
N TYR A 15 -5.36 6.98 6.99
CA TYR A 15 -3.92 6.96 6.90
C TYR A 15 -3.46 7.14 5.48
N HIS A 16 -2.40 7.92 5.30
CA HIS A 16 -1.60 7.86 4.09
C HIS A 16 -0.58 6.76 4.29
N VAL A 17 -0.45 5.89 3.31
CA VAL A 17 0.53 4.80 3.35
C VAL A 17 1.29 4.78 2.04
N ILE A 18 2.61 4.58 2.14
CA ILE A 18 3.48 4.52 0.96
C ILE A 18 4.29 3.23 1.01
N PHE A 19 4.29 2.50 -0.10
CA PHE A 19 5.21 1.39 -0.32
C PHE A 19 6.15 1.75 -1.44
N VAL A 20 7.44 1.44 -1.27
CA VAL A 20 8.44 1.67 -2.29
C VAL A 20 8.89 0.32 -2.83
N CYS A 21 9.07 0.21 -4.14
CA CYS A 21 9.57 -1.01 -4.74
C CYS A 21 10.97 -1.32 -4.21
N LYS A 22 11.24 -2.60 -3.94
CA LYS A 22 12.51 -3.01 -3.38
C LYS A 22 13.65 -2.55 -4.29
N TYR A 23 14.70 -2.02 -3.69
CA TYR A 23 15.85 -1.40 -4.37
C TYR A 23 15.45 -0.21 -5.24
N ARG A 24 14.27 0.37 -4.99
CA ARG A 24 13.71 1.48 -5.76
C ARG A 24 13.65 1.20 -7.25
N LYS A 25 13.39 -0.06 -7.61
CA LYS A 25 13.27 -0.42 -9.02
C LYS A 25 12.08 0.31 -9.64
N LYS A 26 12.32 0.87 -10.82
CA LYS A 26 11.30 1.62 -11.54
C LYS A 26 10.54 0.66 -12.43
N LEU A 27 9.59 -0.05 -11.84
CA LEU A 27 8.87 -1.11 -12.54
C LEU A 27 7.37 -0.89 -12.65
N LEU A 28 6.85 0.15 -11.99
CA LEU A 28 5.39 0.36 -11.96
C LEU A 28 4.91 1.10 -13.21
N PHE A 29 4.90 0.40 -14.34
CA PHE A 29 4.37 0.88 -15.60
C PHE A 29 3.21 0.01 -16.03
N GLU A 30 2.47 0.43 -17.06
CA GLU A 30 1.42 -0.40 -17.60
C GLU A 30 2.00 -1.64 -18.28
N PRO A 31 1.36 -2.80 -18.19
CA PRO A 31 0.07 -3.02 -17.53
C PRO A 31 0.19 -3.40 -16.05
N ILE A 32 1.41 -3.60 -15.53
CA ILE A 32 1.59 -4.10 -14.18
C ILE A 32 1.06 -3.10 -13.14
N LYS A 33 1.17 -1.82 -13.44
CA LYS A 33 0.69 -0.78 -12.54
C LYS A 33 -0.80 -0.94 -12.23
N GLU A 34 -1.62 -1.11 -13.25
CA GLU A 34 -3.04 -1.27 -13.05
C GLU A 34 -3.39 -2.59 -12.39
N GLU A 35 -2.64 -3.62 -12.71
CA GLU A 35 -2.88 -4.91 -12.08
C GLU A 35 -2.59 -4.87 -10.58
N ILE A 36 -1.52 -4.21 -10.18
CA ILE A 36 -1.21 -4.06 -8.76
C ILE A 36 -2.29 -3.28 -8.03
N LYS A 37 -2.79 -2.21 -8.64
CA LYS A 37 -3.88 -1.45 -8.04
C LYS A 37 -5.12 -2.32 -7.84
N GLN A 38 -5.47 -3.10 -8.84
CA GLN A 38 -6.64 -3.97 -8.75
C GLN A 38 -6.44 -5.02 -7.66
N ILE A 39 -5.25 -5.61 -7.58
CA ILE A 39 -4.94 -6.58 -6.54
C ILE A 39 -5.14 -5.96 -5.14
N ILE A 40 -4.63 -4.76 -4.95
CA ILE A 40 -4.74 -4.09 -3.65
C ILE A 40 -6.20 -3.80 -3.31
N TYR A 41 -6.99 -3.35 -4.29
CA TYR A 41 -8.42 -3.17 -4.09
C TYR A 41 -9.09 -4.48 -3.71
N ASP A 42 -8.77 -5.56 -4.40
CA ASP A 42 -9.38 -6.85 -4.13
C ASP A 42 -9.08 -7.32 -2.71
N ILE A 43 -7.83 -7.12 -2.27
CA ILE A 43 -7.44 -7.47 -0.91
C ILE A 43 -8.26 -6.66 0.10
N SER A 44 -8.45 -5.37 -0.16
CA SER A 44 -9.20 -4.53 0.76
C SER A 44 -10.64 -4.98 0.89
N LYS A 45 -11.24 -5.43 -0.22
CA LYS A 45 -12.63 -5.90 -0.19
C LYS A 45 -12.80 -7.19 0.61
N GLU A 46 -11.73 -7.93 0.79
CA GLU A 46 -11.73 -9.16 1.60
C GLU A 46 -11.33 -8.87 3.05
N SER A 47 -11.23 -7.62 3.43
CA SER A 47 -10.60 -7.23 4.70
C SER A 47 -11.46 -6.20 5.43
N ASP A 48 -10.95 -5.74 6.57
CA ASP A 48 -11.64 -4.80 7.45
C ASP A 48 -11.17 -3.37 7.26
N PHE A 49 -10.71 -3.03 6.07
CA PHE A 49 -10.30 -1.67 5.77
C PHE A 49 -10.70 -1.32 4.34
N GLU A 50 -10.68 -0.05 4.05
CA GLU A 50 -11.13 0.45 2.75
C GLU A 50 -10.04 1.30 2.13
N ILE A 51 -9.77 1.10 0.84
CA ILE A 51 -8.86 1.95 0.09
C ILE A 51 -9.69 3.05 -0.58
N LEU A 52 -9.42 4.28 -0.21
CA LEU A 52 -10.17 5.42 -0.76
C LEU A 52 -9.52 5.98 -2.02
N GLU A 53 -8.20 6.01 -2.07
CA GLU A 53 -7.44 6.53 -3.19
C GLU A 53 -6.16 5.74 -3.35
N MET A 54 -5.67 5.68 -4.56
CA MET A 54 -4.43 4.99 -4.87
C MET A 54 -3.75 5.67 -6.03
N GLU A 55 -2.46 5.95 -5.89
CA GLU A 55 -1.67 6.57 -6.93
C GLU A 55 -0.32 5.91 -7.00
N THR A 56 0.25 5.82 -8.20
CA THR A 56 1.56 5.25 -8.37
C THR A 56 2.47 6.23 -9.07
N ASP A 57 3.75 6.11 -8.77
CA ASP A 57 4.81 6.63 -9.62
C ASP A 57 5.67 5.42 -10.00
N LYS A 58 6.78 5.66 -10.65
CA LYS A 58 7.58 4.58 -11.25
C LYS A 58 8.05 3.56 -10.23
N ASP A 59 8.41 4.00 -9.03
CA ASP A 59 9.05 3.15 -8.03
C ASP A 59 8.31 3.11 -6.70
N HIS A 60 7.10 3.66 -6.63
CA HIS A 60 6.35 3.61 -5.37
C HIS A 60 4.86 3.76 -5.62
N ILE A 61 4.10 3.38 -4.61
CA ILE A 61 2.65 3.52 -4.61
C ILE A 61 2.26 4.14 -3.28
N HIS A 62 1.28 5.05 -3.32
CA HIS A 62 0.72 5.56 -2.08
C HIS A 62 -0.79 5.46 -2.14
N PHE A 63 -1.40 5.30 -0.97
CA PHE A 63 -2.84 5.15 -0.89
C PHE A 63 -3.36 5.72 0.41
N LEU A 64 -4.64 6.04 0.37
CA LEU A 64 -5.38 6.52 1.51
C LEU A 64 -6.25 5.39 2.00
N ILE A 65 -6.05 4.99 3.26
CA ILE A 65 -6.77 3.87 3.87
C ILE A 65 -7.69 4.41 4.96
N LYS A 66 -8.89 3.86 5.02
CA LYS A 66 -9.84 4.14 6.10
C LYS A 66 -10.10 2.86 6.86
N SER A 67 -9.98 2.89 8.18
CA SER A 67 -10.22 1.72 9.00
C SER A 67 -10.68 2.11 10.40
N GLU A 68 -11.23 1.13 11.13
CA GLU A 68 -11.56 1.32 12.53
C GLU A 68 -10.29 1.27 13.38
N PRO A 69 -10.27 1.95 14.52
CA PRO A 69 -9.07 1.99 15.36
C PRO A 69 -8.58 0.62 15.83
N LYS A 70 -9.48 -0.35 15.95
CA LYS A 70 -9.08 -1.69 16.38
C LYS A 70 -8.26 -2.44 15.33
N VAL A 71 -8.26 -1.96 14.10
CA VAL A 71 -7.49 -2.59 13.03
C VAL A 71 -6.12 -1.94 12.96
N SER A 72 -5.10 -2.71 13.24
CA SER A 72 -3.73 -2.20 13.29
C SER A 72 -3.23 -1.86 11.88
N VAL A 73 -2.61 -0.68 11.76
CA VAL A 73 -2.02 -0.29 10.48
C VAL A 73 -0.91 -1.25 10.07
N LEU A 74 -0.19 -1.79 11.05
CA LEU A 74 0.85 -2.77 10.75
C LEU A 74 0.26 -4.04 10.15
N ALA A 75 -0.86 -4.50 10.67
CA ALA A 75 -1.52 -5.70 10.13
C ALA A 75 -1.99 -5.45 8.69
N ILE A 76 -2.54 -4.27 8.42
CA ILE A 76 -2.96 -3.90 7.07
C ILE A 76 -1.76 -3.92 6.12
N VAL A 77 -0.67 -3.28 6.53
CA VAL A 77 0.54 -3.19 5.72
C VAL A 77 1.11 -4.58 5.42
N ARG A 78 1.19 -5.42 6.45
CA ARG A 78 1.71 -6.78 6.26
C ARG A 78 0.88 -7.55 5.25
N ARG A 79 -0.43 -7.48 5.40
CA ARG A 79 -1.31 -8.21 4.49
C ARG A 79 -1.19 -7.69 3.07
N LEU A 80 -1.21 -6.38 2.90
CA LEU A 80 -1.12 -5.79 1.56
C LEU A 80 0.20 -6.13 0.88
N LYS A 81 1.31 -6.05 1.61
CA LYS A 81 2.61 -6.36 1.02
C LYS A 81 2.71 -7.83 0.64
N GLN A 82 2.35 -8.70 1.55
CA GLN A 82 2.50 -10.13 1.33
C GLN A 82 1.60 -10.62 0.22
N GLU A 83 0.33 -10.29 0.27
CA GLU A 83 -0.61 -10.82 -0.71
C GLU A 83 -0.45 -10.19 -2.07
N SER A 84 -0.15 -8.90 -2.14
CA SER A 84 0.08 -8.27 -3.45
C SER A 84 1.31 -8.86 -4.12
N THR A 85 2.35 -9.14 -3.36
CA THR A 85 3.55 -9.77 -3.91
C THR A 85 3.24 -11.16 -4.46
N ILE A 86 2.56 -11.98 -3.66
CA ILE A 86 2.23 -13.34 -4.10
C ILE A 86 1.37 -13.30 -5.36
N ARG A 87 0.36 -12.45 -5.37
CA ARG A 87 -0.58 -12.40 -6.48
C ARG A 87 0.04 -11.89 -7.77
N ILE A 88 0.85 -10.83 -7.67
CA ILE A 88 1.45 -10.27 -8.89
C ILE A 88 2.49 -11.22 -9.48
N TRP A 89 3.20 -11.96 -8.65
CA TRP A 89 4.18 -12.92 -9.16
C TRP A 89 3.54 -14.08 -9.92
N LYS A 90 2.27 -14.38 -9.64
CA LYS A 90 1.58 -15.43 -10.38
C LYS A 90 1.32 -15.06 -11.84
N THR A 91 1.10 -13.78 -12.11
CA THR A 91 0.72 -13.34 -13.45
C THR A 91 1.83 -12.59 -14.17
N GLN A 92 2.79 -12.01 -13.45
CA GLN A 92 3.81 -11.16 -14.05
C GLN A 92 5.22 -11.66 -13.77
N LYS A 93 5.38 -12.95 -13.62
CA LYS A 93 6.65 -13.56 -13.26
C LYS A 93 7.77 -13.17 -14.23
N GLU A 94 7.50 -13.23 -15.53
CA GLU A 94 8.52 -12.94 -16.51
C GLU A 94 8.97 -11.48 -16.48
N TYR A 95 8.00 -10.58 -16.30
CA TYR A 95 8.31 -9.17 -16.18
C TYR A 95 9.14 -8.90 -14.92
N LEU A 96 8.69 -9.46 -13.78
CA LEU A 96 9.33 -9.17 -12.50
C LEU A 96 10.72 -9.78 -12.40
N ARG A 97 10.99 -10.88 -13.07
CA ARG A 97 12.32 -11.49 -13.06
C ARG A 97 13.39 -10.59 -13.63
N LYS A 98 13.02 -9.66 -14.47
CA LYS A 98 13.98 -8.69 -15.02
C LYS A 98 14.53 -7.77 -13.95
N TYR A 99 13.76 -7.58 -12.87
CA TYR A 99 14.14 -6.69 -11.77
C TYR A 99 14.61 -7.46 -10.56
N TYR A 100 14.00 -8.61 -10.28
CA TYR A 100 14.27 -9.42 -9.09
C TYR A 100 14.50 -10.87 -9.51
N TRP A 101 15.64 -11.10 -10.16
CA TRP A 101 15.87 -12.40 -10.79
C TRP A 101 16.08 -13.55 -9.81
N ASN A 102 16.50 -13.26 -8.57
CA ASN A 102 16.81 -14.29 -7.59
C ASN A 102 15.91 -14.28 -6.36
N GLU A 103 14.85 -13.49 -6.35
CA GLU A 103 13.94 -13.48 -5.21
C GLU A 103 12.55 -13.01 -5.66
N ASN A 104 11.53 -13.63 -5.09
CA ASN A 104 10.15 -13.25 -5.40
C ASN A 104 9.73 -12.14 -4.44
N THR A 105 10.10 -10.93 -4.76
CA THR A 105 9.84 -9.76 -3.94
C THR A 105 9.18 -8.66 -4.76
N LEU A 106 8.72 -7.63 -4.10
CA LEU A 106 8.16 -6.46 -4.78
C LEU A 106 8.47 -5.19 -3.98
N TRP A 107 8.18 -5.18 -2.69
CA TRP A 107 8.26 -3.99 -1.88
C TRP A 107 9.47 -4.01 -0.96
N SER A 108 10.02 -2.83 -0.66
CA SER A 108 11.07 -2.72 0.33
C SER A 108 10.51 -3.06 1.72
N ASP A 109 11.40 -3.31 2.67
CA ASP A 109 11.00 -3.81 3.98
C ASP A 109 10.17 -2.84 4.80
N GLY A 110 10.40 -1.54 4.65
CA GLY A 110 9.69 -0.55 5.43
C GLY A 110 8.43 -0.05 4.78
N TYR A 111 7.79 0.88 5.43
CA TYR A 111 6.66 1.60 4.88
C TYR A 111 6.54 2.94 5.57
N PHE A 112 5.88 3.88 4.91
CA PHE A 112 5.55 5.16 5.52
C PHE A 112 4.04 5.14 5.80
N ALA A 113 3.66 5.57 7.00
CA ALA A 113 2.24 5.69 7.32
C ALA A 113 2.05 6.91 8.22
N SER A 114 1.01 7.67 7.96
CA SER A 114 0.70 8.87 8.73
C SER A 114 -0.81 9.08 8.73
N THR A 115 -1.36 9.54 9.85
CA THR A 115 -2.76 9.92 9.87
C THR A 115 -2.96 11.15 9.00
N ILE A 116 -4.18 11.30 8.52
CA ILE A 116 -4.48 12.43 7.63
C ILE A 116 -4.27 13.73 8.40
N GLY A 117 -3.70 14.72 7.70
CA GLY A 117 -3.41 16.00 8.31
C GLY A 117 -2.04 16.08 8.94
N ASN A 118 -1.36 14.94 9.13
CA ASN A 118 -0.04 14.92 9.77
C ASN A 118 1.09 14.65 8.81
N VAL A 119 0.78 14.32 7.56
CA VAL A 119 1.83 14.04 6.59
C VAL A 119 2.22 15.34 5.92
N SER A 120 3.52 15.64 5.89
CA SER A 120 4.02 16.75 5.09
C SER A 120 4.56 16.17 3.79
N LYS A 121 4.52 16.99 2.76
CA LYS A 121 5.08 16.59 1.47
C LYS A 121 6.56 16.26 1.60
N GLU A 122 7.28 17.06 2.37
CA GLU A 122 8.70 16.85 2.59
C GLU A 122 8.99 15.55 3.28
N ALA A 123 8.19 15.20 4.29
CA ALA A 123 8.40 13.94 5.02
C ALA A 123 8.19 12.74 4.10
N ALA A 124 7.13 12.77 3.29
CA ALA A 124 6.85 11.68 2.36
C ALA A 124 7.95 11.56 1.32
N GLU A 125 8.40 12.69 0.77
CA GLU A 125 9.47 12.69 -0.23
C GLU A 125 10.77 12.19 0.35
N TYR A 126 11.07 12.59 1.58
CA TYR A 126 12.28 12.13 2.25
C TYR A 126 12.26 10.60 2.41
N TYR A 127 11.12 10.07 2.83
CA TYR A 127 10.99 8.63 2.98
C TYR A 127 11.24 7.92 1.66
N ILE A 128 10.61 8.39 0.59
CA ILE A 128 10.74 7.76 -0.73
C ILE A 128 12.21 7.76 -1.17
N ARG A 129 12.90 8.88 -1.03
CA ARG A 129 14.29 9.00 -1.45
C ARG A 129 15.23 8.09 -0.66
N ASN A 130 14.89 7.83 0.59
CA ASN A 130 15.80 7.08 1.48
C ASN A 130 15.42 5.62 1.63
N GLN A 131 14.40 5.17 0.91
CA GLN A 131 13.98 3.80 0.91
C GLN A 131 14.61 3.11 -0.30
N GLY A 132 15.41 2.20 -0.09
CA GLY A 132 16.06 1.62 -1.22
C GLY A 132 16.48 0.24 -1.03
#